data_bcf842acc4582cb32c2070eb29b2f9fa
#
_entry.id   bcf842acc4582cb32c2070eb29b2f9fa
#
_cell.length_a   1.000
_cell.length_b   1.000
_cell.length_c   1.000
_cell.angle_alpha   90.00
_cell.angle_beta   90.00
_cell.angle_gamma   90.00
#
_symmetry.space_group_name_H-M   'P 1'
#
loop_
_entity.id
_entity.type
_entity.pdbx_description
1 polymer ?
#
loop_
_entity_poly.entity_id
_entity_poly.type
_entity_poly.pdbx_seq_one_letter_code
_entity_poly.pdbx_strand_id
1 'polypeptide(L)'
;MLRSALLMTAGIAIGFGANAVLAQSNAPYYLVAEINVKDKTAYEASGVDKVRDGMKANGTGKLIAGGYNKAIAMDADSVANRVLIFQYPSKEAMDKDWKANIEPWEMRADVRKLADFHAIGVEGVEQK
;
A
#
# COMPACT_ATOMS: atom_id res chain seq x y z
N MET A 1 -16.71 -37.60 -22.94
CA MET A 1 -16.59 -36.89 -22.84
C MET A 1 -15.91 -36.52 -22.89
N LEU A 2 -15.73 -36.34 -22.97
CA LEU A 2 -15.32 -35.54 -22.95
C LEU A 2 -15.04 -35.11 -22.67
N ARG A 3 -15.20 -35.21 -22.85
CA ARG A 3 -15.07 -34.48 -22.57
C ARG A 3 -14.53 -34.26 -22.05
N SER A 4 -14.58 -34.46 -22.05
CA SER A 4 -14.13 -33.78 -21.46
C SER A 4 -13.27 -33.69 -21.37
N ALA A 5 -13.27 -34.08 -21.75
CA ALA A 5 -12.62 -33.44 -21.56
C ALA A 5 -12.04 -32.99 -21.75
N LEU A 6 -12.19 -32.63 -22.19
CA LEU A 6 -11.82 -31.59 -22.18
C LEU A 6 -11.49 -31.04 -21.76
N LEU A 7 -11.86 -31.41 -22.10
CA LEU A 7 -11.67 -30.41 -21.53
C LEU A 7 -10.94 -30.20 -21.01
N MET A 8 -10.92 -30.59 -21.28
CA MET A 8 -10.38 -29.87 -20.64
C MET A 8 -9.58 -29.51 -20.59
N THR A 9 -9.63 -29.57 -21.06
CA THR A 9 -9.04 -28.65 -20.89
C THR A 9 -8.75 -28.02 -20.88
N ALA A 10 -9.24 -28.02 -21.27
CA ALA A 10 -9.18 -26.87 -21.04
C ALA A 10 -8.92 -26.55 -20.52
N GLY A 11 -9.22 -26.87 -20.64
CA GLY A 11 -9.19 -26.00 -19.87
C GLY A 11 -8.30 -25.94 -19.41
N ILE A 12 -7.84 -25.96 -19.53
CA ILE A 12 -7.08 -25.49 -18.99
C ILE A 12 -6.24 -24.89 -19.35
N ALA A 13 -6.29 -24.62 -19.84
CA ALA A 13 -5.74 -23.79 -19.89
C ALA A 13 -5.87 -22.86 -19.79
N ILE A 14 -6.49 -22.83 -19.81
CA ILE A 14 -6.65 -21.96 -19.47
C ILE A 14 -6.26 -21.69 -18.89
N GLY A 15 -6.32 -22.06 -19.14
CA GLY A 15 -6.10 -21.62 -18.28
C GLY A 15 -4.94 -21.50 -18.02
N PHE A 16 -4.35 -21.62 -18.53
CA PHE A 16 -3.48 -21.29 -18.05
C PHE A 16 -2.90 -20.30 -18.17
N GLY A 17 -2.62 -19.99 -19.06
CA GLY A 17 -2.27 -18.64 -18.92
C GLY A 17 -2.91 -18.07 -17.71
N ALA A 18 -4.15 -18.26 -17.64
CA ALA A 18 -4.85 -17.86 -16.44
C ALA A 18 -4.24 -18.49 -15.22
N ASN A 19 -3.72 -19.66 -15.34
CA ASN A 19 -3.13 -20.29 -14.18
C ASN A 19 -1.81 -19.69 -13.79
N ALA A 20 -1.04 -19.26 -14.73
CA ALA A 20 0.18 -18.56 -14.40
C ALA A 20 -0.13 -17.30 -13.63
N VAL A 21 -1.19 -16.63 -14.04
CA VAL A 21 -1.63 -15.44 -13.34
C VAL A 21 -2.16 -15.80 -11.97
N LEU A 22 -2.92 -16.88 -11.90
CA LEU A 22 -3.49 -17.30 -10.64
C LEU A 22 -2.46 -17.87 -9.71
N ALA A 23 -1.40 -18.38 -10.25
CA ALA A 23 -0.28 -18.79 -9.45
C ALA A 23 0.49 -17.61 -8.99
N GLN A 24 -0.06 -16.44 -9.22
CA GLN A 24 0.53 -15.27 -8.65
C GLN A 24 0.72 -15.43 -7.20
N SER A 25 1.76 -14.86 -6.81
CA SER A 25 2.16 -14.78 -5.46
C SER A 25 1.00 -14.44 -4.54
N ASN A 26 0.89 -15.16 -3.46
CA ASN A 26 0.06 -14.76 -2.34
C ASN A 26 0.79 -13.76 -1.47
N ALA A 27 1.92 -13.27 -1.92
CA ALA A 27 2.69 -12.31 -1.18
C ALA A 27 1.92 -11.01 -1.08
N PRO A 28 1.90 -10.40 0.09
CA PRO A 28 1.28 -9.09 0.26
C PRO A 28 2.13 -8.02 -0.40
N TYR A 29 1.55 -6.84 -0.53
CA TYR A 29 2.28 -5.64 -0.94
C TYR A 29 2.31 -4.68 0.22
N TYR A 30 3.42 -4.00 0.38
CA TYR A 30 3.59 -3.05 1.49
C TYR A 30 3.78 -1.66 0.96
N LEU A 31 3.12 -0.70 1.59
CA LEU A 31 3.34 0.72 1.35
C LEU A 31 4.12 1.25 2.54
N VAL A 32 5.32 1.72 2.29
CA VAL A 32 6.17 2.31 3.33
C VAL A 32 6.20 3.80 3.11
N ALA A 33 5.61 4.55 4.04
CA ALA A 33 5.53 6.00 3.95
C ALA A 33 6.42 6.61 5.02
N GLU A 34 7.38 7.42 4.58
CA GLU A 34 8.27 8.19 5.45
C GLU A 34 7.86 9.64 5.32
N ILE A 35 7.38 10.20 6.39
CA ILE A 35 6.81 11.55 6.39
C ILE A 35 7.51 12.36 7.46
N ASN A 36 8.20 13.42 7.05
CA ASN A 36 8.79 14.32 8.03
C ASN A 36 7.85 15.50 8.21
N VAL A 37 7.04 15.43 9.25
CA VAL A 37 6.02 16.44 9.55
C VAL A 37 6.70 17.63 10.21
N LYS A 38 6.53 18.80 9.60
CA LYS A 38 7.17 20.04 10.07
C LYS A 38 6.32 20.78 11.10
N ASP A 39 5.00 20.71 10.93
CA ASP A 39 4.03 21.33 11.82
C ASP A 39 2.90 20.35 12.03
N LYS A 40 2.95 19.66 13.16
CA LYS A 40 2.01 18.56 13.42
C LYS A 40 0.58 19.05 13.51
N THR A 41 0.34 20.19 14.16
CA THR A 41 -1.01 20.71 14.30
C THR A 41 -1.62 21.04 12.94
N ALA A 42 -0.88 21.75 12.10
CA ALA A 42 -1.35 22.11 10.76
C ALA A 42 -1.50 20.87 9.88
N TYR A 43 -0.57 19.92 10.00
CA TYR A 43 -0.61 18.67 9.24
C TYR A 43 -1.86 17.87 9.59
N GLU A 44 -2.17 17.71 10.87
CA GLU A 44 -3.35 16.97 11.31
C GLU A 44 -4.64 17.69 10.90
N ALA A 45 -4.59 19.00 10.74
CA ALA A 45 -5.75 19.79 10.31
C ALA A 45 -5.89 19.86 8.77
N SER A 46 -4.95 19.29 8.03
CA SER A 46 -4.92 19.44 6.56
C SER A 46 -5.84 18.49 5.82
N GLY A 47 -6.56 17.62 6.51
CA GLY A 47 -7.43 16.63 5.89
C GLY A 47 -6.89 15.22 5.97
N VAL A 48 -5.85 14.97 6.75
CA VAL A 48 -5.27 13.64 6.90
C VAL A 48 -6.28 12.66 7.49
N ASP A 49 -7.21 13.15 8.31
CA ASP A 49 -8.30 12.33 8.85
C ASP A 49 -9.20 11.79 7.73
N LYS A 50 -9.45 12.59 6.70
CA LYS A 50 -10.24 12.14 5.55
C LYS A 50 -9.51 11.08 4.75
N VAL A 51 -8.19 11.18 4.67
CA VAL A 51 -7.36 10.15 4.05
C VAL A 51 -7.55 8.83 4.80
N ARG A 52 -7.46 8.88 6.12
CA ARG A 52 -7.66 7.70 6.97
C ARG A 52 -9.04 7.10 6.78
N ASP A 53 -10.06 7.96 6.76
CA ASP A 53 -11.44 7.50 6.58
C ASP A 53 -11.65 6.84 5.23
N GLY A 54 -11.08 7.43 4.17
CA GLY A 54 -11.13 6.85 2.84
C GLY A 54 -10.44 5.50 2.75
N MET A 55 -9.29 5.38 3.39
CA MET A 55 -8.56 4.12 3.44
C MET A 55 -9.34 3.05 4.19
N LYS A 56 -9.97 3.43 5.31
CA LYS A 56 -10.83 2.50 6.06
C LYS A 56 -12.02 2.06 5.23
N ALA A 57 -12.65 3.00 4.52
CA ALA A 57 -13.80 2.68 3.68
C ALA A 57 -13.41 1.74 2.54
N ASN A 58 -12.21 1.90 2.00
CA ASN A 58 -11.69 1.00 0.97
C ASN A 58 -11.41 -0.39 1.53
N GLY A 59 -10.95 -0.45 2.76
CA GLY A 59 -10.88 -1.69 3.54
C GLY A 59 -9.82 -2.70 3.14
N THR A 60 -8.89 -2.35 2.25
CA THR A 60 -7.88 -3.30 1.79
C THR A 60 -6.53 -3.13 2.47
N GLY A 61 -6.21 -1.92 2.91
CA GLY A 61 -4.94 -1.65 3.55
C GLY A 61 -5.03 -1.75 5.06
N LYS A 62 -4.01 -2.31 5.69
CA LYS A 62 -3.91 -2.39 7.14
C LYS A 62 -2.63 -1.71 7.58
N LEU A 63 -2.73 -0.81 8.54
CA LEU A 63 -1.54 -0.27 9.18
C LEU A 63 -0.95 -1.34 10.09
N ILE A 64 0.26 -1.78 9.80
CA ILE A 64 0.89 -2.87 10.56
C ILE A 64 2.08 -2.40 11.39
N ALA A 65 2.60 -1.21 11.13
CA ALA A 65 3.71 -0.68 11.91
C ALA A 65 3.77 0.82 11.75
N GLY A 66 4.32 1.50 12.75
CA GLY A 66 4.66 2.89 12.64
C GLY A 66 3.77 3.83 13.44
N GLY A 67 3.88 5.09 13.13
CA GLY A 67 3.23 6.19 13.80
C GLY A 67 4.21 7.33 14.03
N TYR A 68 3.80 8.32 14.81
CA TYR A 68 4.70 9.40 15.17
C TYR A 68 5.79 8.90 16.09
N ASN A 69 7.05 9.17 15.73
CA ASN A 69 8.23 8.87 16.55
C ASN A 69 8.32 7.39 16.93
N LYS A 70 7.90 6.52 16.00
CA LYS A 70 7.95 5.07 16.23
C LYS A 70 9.10 4.40 15.49
N ALA A 71 9.70 5.06 14.52
CA ALA A 71 10.87 4.54 13.81
C ALA A 71 12.14 5.07 14.48
N ILE A 72 13.19 4.25 14.45
CA ILE A 72 14.50 4.65 14.97
C ILE A 72 15.53 4.48 13.87
N ALA A 73 16.51 5.36 13.87
CA ALA A 73 17.63 5.24 12.95
C ALA A 73 18.57 4.17 13.48
N MET A 74 18.99 3.26 12.60
CA MET A 74 19.93 2.21 12.99
C MET A 74 21.36 2.55 12.57
N ASP A 75 21.52 2.91 11.29
CA ASP A 75 22.83 3.27 10.75
C ASP A 75 22.79 4.59 9.97
N ALA A 76 21.71 5.33 10.09
CA ALA A 76 21.53 6.66 9.53
C ALA A 76 21.55 7.69 10.65
N ASP A 77 21.81 8.95 10.29
CA ASP A 77 21.86 10.02 11.27
C ASP A 77 20.50 10.36 11.84
N SER A 78 19.45 10.15 11.04
CA SER A 78 18.10 10.50 11.46
C SER A 78 17.08 9.67 10.68
N VAL A 79 15.85 9.72 11.15
CA VAL A 79 14.70 9.09 10.50
C VAL A 79 13.54 10.07 10.54
N ALA A 80 12.62 9.96 9.60
CA ALA A 80 11.42 10.81 9.57
C ALA A 80 10.63 10.64 10.86
N ASN A 81 9.99 11.71 11.30
CA ASN A 81 9.25 11.67 12.57
C ASN A 81 7.92 10.92 12.46
N ARG A 82 7.52 10.53 11.27
CA ARG A 82 6.34 9.71 11.07
C ARG A 82 6.64 8.68 9.99
N VAL A 83 6.66 7.41 10.35
CA VAL A 83 6.86 6.31 9.41
C VAL A 83 5.68 5.37 9.56
N LEU A 84 5.05 5.04 8.45
CA LEU A 84 3.87 4.18 8.44
C LEU A 84 4.12 3.03 7.46
N ILE A 85 3.75 1.82 7.88
CA ILE A 85 3.82 0.66 7.00
C ILE A 85 2.43 0.06 6.92
N PHE A 86 1.89 0.02 5.70
CA PHE A 86 0.60 -0.59 5.41
C PHE A 86 0.80 -1.87 4.63
N GLN A 87 -0.04 -2.84 4.91
CA GLN A 87 -0.07 -4.10 4.17
C GLN A 87 -1.32 -4.16 3.33
N TYR A 88 -1.16 -4.55 2.07
CA TYR A 88 -2.26 -4.72 1.11
C TYR A 88 -2.24 -6.14 0.57
N PRO A 89 -3.39 -6.67 0.14
CA PRO A 89 -3.41 -8.02 -0.44
C PRO A 89 -2.76 -8.10 -1.81
N SER A 90 -2.60 -6.97 -2.51
CA SER A 90 -2.02 -6.96 -3.85
C SER A 90 -1.51 -5.57 -4.21
N LYS A 91 -0.70 -5.51 -5.26
CA LYS A 91 -0.24 -4.23 -5.81
C LYS A 91 -1.41 -3.40 -6.30
N GLU A 92 -2.39 -4.05 -6.93
CA GLU A 92 -3.57 -3.36 -7.46
C GLU A 92 -4.37 -2.70 -6.34
N ALA A 93 -4.53 -3.39 -5.22
CA ALA A 93 -5.24 -2.82 -4.08
C ALA A 93 -4.49 -1.62 -3.51
N MET A 94 -3.16 -1.71 -3.43
CA MET A 94 -2.32 -0.60 -2.97
C MET A 94 -2.44 0.60 -3.91
N ASP A 95 -2.31 0.35 -5.22
CA ASP A 95 -2.38 1.42 -6.21
C ASP A 95 -3.74 2.11 -6.18
N LYS A 96 -4.81 1.35 -6.01
CA LYS A 96 -6.15 1.90 -5.96
C LYS A 96 -6.33 2.82 -4.78
N ASP A 97 -5.88 2.39 -3.61
CA ASP A 97 -5.98 3.18 -2.40
C ASP A 97 -5.13 4.44 -2.49
N TRP A 98 -3.92 4.30 -3.03
CA TRP A 98 -3.01 5.42 -3.26
C TRP A 98 -3.67 6.50 -4.11
N LYS A 99 -4.20 6.10 -5.25
CA LYS A 99 -4.78 7.05 -6.20
C LYS A 99 -6.07 7.67 -5.73
N ALA A 100 -6.86 6.90 -4.99
CA ALA A 100 -8.15 7.38 -4.53
C ALA A 100 -8.05 8.25 -3.29
N ASN A 101 -7.16 7.93 -2.36
CA ASN A 101 -7.18 8.52 -1.03
C ASN A 101 -5.91 9.28 -0.66
N ILE A 102 -4.76 8.81 -1.06
CA ILE A 102 -3.49 9.36 -0.56
C ILE A 102 -2.94 10.44 -1.49
N GLU A 103 -2.75 10.09 -2.74
CA GLU A 103 -2.12 10.99 -3.71
C GLU A 103 -2.83 12.33 -3.86
N PRO A 104 -4.17 12.37 -3.99
CA PRO A 104 -4.84 13.66 -4.17
C PRO A 104 -4.60 14.63 -3.01
N TRP A 105 -4.51 14.11 -1.79
CA TRP A 105 -4.22 14.92 -0.62
C TRP A 105 -2.74 15.30 -0.58
N GLU A 106 -1.86 14.31 -0.76
CA GLU A 106 -0.42 14.52 -0.66
C GLU A 106 0.09 15.52 -1.69
N MET A 107 -0.51 15.56 -2.87
CA MET A 107 -0.07 16.44 -3.96
C MET A 107 -0.57 17.87 -3.82
N ARG A 108 -1.40 18.17 -2.83
CA ARG A 108 -1.85 19.54 -2.63
C ARG A 108 -0.67 20.41 -2.20
N ALA A 109 -0.60 21.61 -2.79
CA ALA A 109 0.50 22.54 -2.50
C ALA A 109 0.57 22.91 -1.02
N ASP A 110 -0.59 23.11 -0.38
CA ASP A 110 -0.65 23.45 1.05
C ASP A 110 -0.14 22.32 1.93
N VAL A 111 -0.43 21.08 1.55
CA VAL A 111 0.01 19.90 2.31
C VAL A 111 1.52 19.72 2.18
N ARG A 112 2.05 19.92 0.98
CA ARG A 112 3.48 19.73 0.73
C ARG A 112 4.36 20.74 1.45
N LYS A 113 3.80 21.82 1.93
CA LYS A 113 4.52 22.77 2.78
C LYS A 113 4.62 22.30 4.23
N LEU A 114 3.76 21.37 4.62
CA LEU A 114 3.66 20.93 6.02
C LEU A 114 4.49 19.70 6.32
N ALA A 115 4.94 19.00 5.30
CA ALA A 115 5.70 17.76 5.50
C ALA A 115 6.49 17.42 4.24
N ASP A 116 7.56 16.67 4.44
CA ASP A 116 8.29 16.05 3.35
C ASP A 116 7.84 14.61 3.26
N PHE A 117 7.47 14.18 2.06
CA PHE A 117 6.89 12.86 1.83
C PHE A 117 7.83 11.99 1.00
N HIS A 118 7.95 10.74 1.41
CA HIS A 118 8.68 9.74 0.64
C HIS A 118 7.98 8.41 0.86
N ALA A 119 7.48 7.82 -0.22
CA ALA A 119 6.74 6.56 -0.12
C ALA A 119 7.24 5.58 -1.17
N ILE A 120 7.31 4.31 -0.78
CA ILE A 120 7.65 3.24 -1.70
C ILE A 120 6.66 2.10 -1.51
N GLY A 121 6.44 1.36 -2.61
CA GLY A 121 5.70 0.10 -2.55
C GLY A 121 6.69 -1.03 -2.66
N VAL A 122 6.50 -2.06 -1.84
CA VAL A 122 7.42 -3.20 -1.79
C VAL A 122 6.63 -4.49 -1.82
N GLU A 123 7.00 -5.36 -2.72
CA GLU A 123 6.40 -6.69 -2.77
C GLU A 123 6.88 -7.50 -1.57
N GLY A 124 5.93 -8.11 -0.86
CA GLY A 124 6.25 -8.95 0.27
C GLY A 124 6.80 -10.30 -0.17
N VAL A 125 7.34 -11.00 0.80
CA VAL A 125 7.84 -12.35 0.57
C VAL A 125 6.70 -13.32 0.81
N GLU A 126 6.53 -14.24 -0.12
CA GLU A 126 5.51 -15.27 0.02
C GLU A 126 5.85 -16.14 1.22
N GLN A 127 4.88 -16.32 2.09
CA GLN A 127 5.06 -17.14 3.28
C GLN A 127 4.73 -18.59 2.98
N LYS A 128 5.49 -19.51 3.53
CA LYS A 128 5.30 -20.94 3.33
C LYS A 128 4.81 -21.60 4.60
#